data_a6c849be5034e76dc2e53ad76448869b
#
_entry.id   a6c849be5034e76dc2e53ad76448869b
#
_cell.length_a   1.000
_cell.length_b   1.000
_cell.length_c   1.000
_cell.angle_alpha   90.00
_cell.angle_beta   90.00
_cell.angle_gamma   90.00
#
_symmetry.space_group_name_H-M   'P 1'
#
loop_
_entity.id
_entity.type
_entity.pdbx_description
1 polymer ?
#
loop_
_entity_poly.entity_id
_entity_poly.type
_entity_poly.pdbx_seq_one_letter_code
_entity_poly.pdbx_strand_id
1 'polypeptide(L)'
;MGFKSDIEIAQECEMLPITKIAEKAGIDDKYLEQYGKYKAKIDYNLLKESDRKDGKLILMTAINPTPAGEGKTTTTVGLADAMQKLGKSVMVALREPSLGPVFGVKGGAAGGG
;
A
#
# COMPACT_ATOMS: atom_id res chain seq x y z
N MET A 1 -13.91 7.64 25.92
CA MET A 1 -13.20 6.73 25.02
C MET A 1 -12.48 7.52 23.95
N GLY A 2 -11.16 7.43 23.91
CA GLY A 2 -10.36 8.05 22.88
C GLY A 2 -10.14 7.10 21.68
N PHE A 3 -9.82 7.68 20.55
CA PHE A 3 -9.33 6.89 19.42
C PHE A 3 -7.90 6.42 19.69
N LYS A 4 -7.55 5.24 19.20
CA LYS A 4 -6.18 4.72 19.29
C LYS A 4 -5.25 5.57 18.43
N SER A 5 -4.02 5.72 18.89
CA SER A 5 -2.96 6.34 18.09
C SER A 5 -2.54 5.42 16.92
N ASP A 6 -1.89 5.98 15.92
CA ASP A 6 -1.40 5.20 14.77
C ASP A 6 -0.46 4.08 15.19
N ILE A 7 0.39 4.34 16.20
CA ILE A 7 1.32 3.33 16.73
C ILE A 7 0.56 2.18 17.39
N GLU A 8 -0.45 2.48 18.17
CA GLU A 8 -1.27 1.45 18.83
C GLU A 8 -1.98 0.58 17.80
N ILE A 9 -2.57 1.19 16.77
CA ILE A 9 -3.21 0.45 15.66
C ILE A 9 -2.20 -0.44 14.95
N ALA A 10 -1.02 0.07 14.64
CA ALA A 10 0.02 -0.68 13.96
C ALA A 10 0.54 -1.87 14.79
N GLN A 11 0.71 -1.67 16.10
CA GLN A 11 1.20 -2.71 16.99
C GLN A 11 0.19 -3.82 17.26
N GLU A 12 -1.08 -3.49 17.25
CA GLU A 12 -2.17 -4.47 17.44
C GLU A 12 -2.53 -5.23 16.16
N CYS A 13 -2.10 -4.74 15.01
CA CYS A 13 -2.39 -5.38 13.73
C CYS A 13 -1.62 -6.70 13.60
N GLU A 14 -2.33 -7.77 13.37
CA GLU A 14 -1.73 -9.06 13.04
C GLU A 14 -1.27 -9.05 11.57
N MET A 15 0.05 -9.16 11.38
CA MET A 15 0.64 -9.20 10.04
C MET A 15 0.67 -10.64 9.53
N LEU A 16 0.12 -10.86 8.36
CA LEU A 16 0.24 -12.14 7.67
C LEU A 16 1.60 -12.24 6.96
N PRO A 17 2.18 -13.46 6.83
CA PRO A 17 3.36 -13.66 6.00
C PRO A 17 3.12 -13.16 4.57
N ILE A 18 4.17 -12.62 3.94
CA ILE A 18 4.04 -12.08 2.58
C ILE A 18 3.61 -13.13 1.56
N THR A 19 3.93 -14.39 1.78
CA THR A 19 3.47 -15.50 0.93
C THR A 19 1.95 -15.65 0.95
N LYS A 20 1.32 -15.44 2.09
CA LYS A 20 -0.14 -15.46 2.21
C LYS A 20 -0.80 -14.27 1.52
N ILE A 21 -0.18 -13.12 1.58
CA ILE A 21 -0.64 -11.92 0.86
C ILE A 21 -0.52 -12.14 -0.66
N ALA A 22 0.58 -12.71 -1.12
CA ALA A 22 0.77 -13.05 -2.53
C ALA A 22 -0.28 -14.06 -3.02
N GLU A 23 -0.56 -15.09 -2.24
CA GLU A 23 -1.62 -16.07 -2.54
C GLU A 23 -2.98 -15.40 -2.68
N LYS A 24 -3.32 -14.51 -1.75
CA LYS A 24 -4.55 -13.72 -1.78
C LYS A 24 -4.64 -12.83 -3.03
N ALA A 25 -3.51 -12.28 -3.48
CA ALA A 25 -3.43 -11.47 -4.69
C ALA A 25 -3.40 -12.32 -5.98
N GLY A 26 -3.31 -13.62 -5.87
CA GLY A 26 -3.20 -14.52 -7.02
C GLY A 26 -1.82 -14.51 -7.68
N ILE A 27 -0.77 -14.22 -6.91
CA ILE A 27 0.61 -14.20 -7.37
C ILE A 27 1.29 -15.50 -6.92
N ASP A 28 1.80 -16.27 -7.89
CA ASP A 28 2.53 -17.51 -7.62
C ASP A 28 3.86 -17.24 -6.91
N ASP A 29 4.22 -18.10 -5.97
CA ASP A 29 5.46 -17.99 -5.19
C ASP A 29 6.72 -17.93 -6.05
N LYS A 30 6.72 -18.51 -7.24
CA LYS A 30 7.86 -18.47 -8.16
C LYS A 30 8.26 -17.05 -8.57
N TYR A 31 7.36 -16.09 -8.46
CA TYR A 31 7.63 -14.68 -8.76
C TYR A 31 8.05 -13.87 -7.54
N LEU A 32 8.13 -14.47 -6.36
CA LEU A 32 8.47 -13.77 -5.13
C LEU A 32 9.95 -13.89 -4.80
N GLU A 33 10.59 -12.76 -4.59
CA GLU A 33 11.90 -12.66 -3.96
C GLU A 33 11.69 -12.11 -2.54
N GLN A 34 11.75 -12.98 -1.55
CA GLN A 34 11.42 -12.61 -0.18
C GLN A 34 12.57 -11.88 0.52
N TYR A 35 12.22 -10.84 1.25
CA TYR A 35 13.09 -10.11 2.16
C TYR A 35 12.52 -10.23 3.58
N GLY A 36 12.80 -11.37 4.22
CA GLY A 36 12.18 -11.72 5.49
C GLY A 36 10.74 -12.19 5.33
N LYS A 37 9.99 -12.15 6.43
CA LYS A 37 8.66 -12.76 6.52
C LYS A 37 7.56 -11.91 5.87
N TYR A 38 7.73 -10.59 5.86
CA TYR A 38 6.64 -9.66 5.58
C TYR A 38 6.85 -8.77 4.34
N LYS A 39 7.93 -8.99 3.61
CA LYS A 39 8.24 -8.18 2.43
C LYS A 39 8.81 -9.04 1.31
N ALA A 40 8.46 -8.71 0.07
CA ALA A 40 9.02 -9.37 -1.11
C ALA A 40 9.05 -8.39 -2.28
N LYS A 41 9.95 -8.65 -3.22
CA LYS A 41 9.88 -8.10 -4.57
C LYS A 41 9.17 -9.10 -5.47
N ILE A 42 8.56 -8.58 -6.53
CA ILE A 42 7.88 -9.38 -7.53
C ILE A 42 8.71 -9.39 -8.82
N ASP A 43 8.96 -10.58 -9.35
CA ASP A 43 9.69 -10.75 -10.60
C ASP A 43 8.90 -10.15 -11.76
N TYR A 44 9.58 -9.38 -12.57
CA TYR A 44 9.02 -8.72 -13.75
C TYR A 44 8.46 -9.70 -14.80
N ASN A 45 8.93 -10.94 -14.80
CA ASN A 45 8.42 -11.96 -15.69
C ASN A 45 6.93 -12.26 -15.50
N LEU A 46 6.39 -11.95 -14.31
CA LEU A 46 4.95 -12.04 -14.08
C LEU A 46 4.14 -11.26 -15.12
N LEU A 47 4.60 -10.09 -15.54
CA LEU A 47 3.91 -9.29 -16.57
C LEU A 47 3.89 -9.95 -17.94
N LYS A 48 4.94 -10.74 -18.26
CA LYS A 48 5.05 -11.42 -19.54
C LYS A 48 4.28 -12.73 -19.57
N GLU A 49 4.19 -13.41 -18.44
CA GLU A 49 3.60 -14.74 -18.34
C GLU A 49 2.13 -14.71 -17.91
N SER A 50 1.66 -13.58 -17.39
CA SER A 50 0.26 -13.45 -16.97
C SER A 50 -0.65 -13.25 -18.17
N ASP A 51 -1.71 -14.03 -18.22
CA ASP A 51 -2.81 -13.89 -19.19
C ASP A 51 -4.03 -13.17 -18.60
N ARG A 52 -3.91 -12.65 -17.38
CA ARG A 52 -4.99 -11.94 -16.72
C ARG A 52 -5.27 -10.62 -17.42
N LYS A 53 -6.55 -10.28 -17.51
CA LYS A 53 -6.96 -8.97 -18.03
C LYS A 53 -6.59 -7.87 -17.02
N ASP A 54 -6.28 -6.69 -17.56
CA ASP A 54 -6.03 -5.52 -16.73
C ASP A 54 -7.26 -5.17 -15.90
N GLY A 55 -6.99 -4.85 -14.65
CA GLY A 55 -8.00 -4.30 -13.75
C GLY A 55 -8.27 -2.83 -14.04
N LYS A 56 -9.17 -2.26 -13.26
CA LYS A 56 -9.44 -0.82 -13.31
C LYS A 56 -8.39 -0.09 -12.49
N LEU A 57 -7.79 0.92 -13.07
CA LEU A 57 -6.82 1.78 -12.40
C LEU A 57 -7.51 3.02 -11.86
N ILE A 58 -7.33 3.27 -10.57
CA ILE A 58 -7.81 4.48 -9.89
C ILE A 58 -6.61 5.26 -9.43
N LEU A 59 -6.43 6.47 -9.96
CA LEU A 59 -5.34 7.36 -9.55
C LEU A 59 -5.81 8.32 -8.47
N MET A 60 -5.08 8.32 -7.33
CA MET A 60 -5.26 9.33 -6.29
C MET A 60 -4.22 10.43 -6.46
N THR A 61 -4.71 11.65 -6.65
CA THR A 61 -3.86 12.82 -6.85
C THR A 61 -4.49 14.03 -6.18
N ALA A 62 -3.75 15.13 -6.15
CA ALA A 62 -4.23 16.43 -5.66
C ALA A 62 -3.89 17.52 -6.66
N ILE A 63 -4.70 18.57 -6.69
CA ILE A 63 -4.52 19.69 -7.61
C ILE A 63 -3.27 20.50 -7.23
N ASN A 64 -3.13 20.83 -5.94
CA ASN A 64 -2.02 21.62 -5.42
C ASN A 64 -1.44 20.97 -4.16
N PRO A 65 -0.10 21.04 -3.96
CA PRO A 65 0.49 20.63 -2.70
C PRO A 65 0.15 21.63 -1.59
N THR A 66 -0.01 21.14 -0.37
CA THR A 66 -0.18 21.96 0.83
C THR A 66 0.80 21.54 1.91
N PRO A 67 1.19 22.43 2.84
CA PRO A 67 2.11 22.06 3.92
C PRO A 67 1.58 20.96 4.84
N ALA A 68 0.28 20.90 5.04
CA ALA A 68 -0.38 19.91 5.89
C ALA A 68 -0.65 18.58 5.18
N GLY A 69 -0.41 18.51 3.86
CA GLY A 69 -0.81 17.37 3.04
C GLY A 69 -2.27 17.45 2.59
N GLU A 70 -2.62 16.65 1.60
CA GLU A 70 -3.95 16.66 0.94
C GLU A 70 -4.77 15.40 1.24
N GLY A 71 -4.19 14.45 1.97
CA GLY A 71 -4.86 13.20 2.31
C GLY A 71 -4.87 12.15 1.20
N LYS A 72 -3.97 12.24 0.23
CA LYS A 72 -3.88 11.25 -0.87
C LYS A 72 -3.73 9.82 -0.36
N THR A 73 -2.76 9.60 0.52
CA THR A 73 -2.51 8.26 1.09
C THR A 73 -3.67 7.79 1.95
N THR A 74 -4.19 8.65 2.81
CA THR A 74 -5.33 8.34 3.68
C THR A 74 -6.55 7.95 2.84
N THR A 75 -6.85 8.71 1.79
CA THR A 75 -7.97 8.42 0.89
C THR A 75 -7.75 7.11 0.14
N THR A 76 -6.53 6.85 -0.33
CA THR A 76 -6.18 5.61 -1.03
C THR A 76 -6.40 4.39 -0.15
N VAL A 77 -5.90 4.43 1.08
CA VAL A 77 -6.06 3.33 2.04
C VAL A 77 -7.53 3.14 2.42
N GLY A 78 -8.23 4.22 2.70
CA GLY A 78 -9.66 4.18 3.05
C GLY A 78 -10.52 3.61 1.91
N LEU A 79 -10.24 4.00 0.67
CA LEU A 79 -10.94 3.45 -0.50
C LEU A 79 -10.66 1.96 -0.66
N ALA A 80 -9.42 1.54 -0.52
CA ALA A 80 -9.05 0.12 -0.62
C ALA A 80 -9.74 -0.72 0.45
N ASP A 81 -9.76 -0.25 1.69
CA ASP A 81 -10.46 -0.92 2.78
C ASP A 81 -11.97 -1.03 2.52
N ALA A 82 -12.57 0.04 2.04
CA ALA A 82 -14.00 0.05 1.69
C ALA A 82 -14.32 -0.95 0.57
N MET A 83 -13.50 -0.98 -0.47
CA MET A 83 -13.66 -1.92 -1.59
C MET A 83 -13.48 -3.36 -1.13
N GLN A 84 -12.54 -3.63 -0.25
CA GLN A 84 -12.35 -4.96 0.32
C GLN A 84 -13.57 -5.40 1.14
N LYS A 85 -14.14 -4.51 1.94
CA LYS A 85 -15.38 -4.77 2.69
C LYS A 85 -16.57 -5.07 1.77
N LEU A 86 -16.59 -4.48 0.58
CA LEU A 86 -17.59 -4.75 -0.44
C LEU A 86 -17.32 -6.05 -1.23
N GLY A 87 -16.31 -6.81 -0.88
CA GLY A 87 -15.95 -8.05 -1.55
C GLY A 87 -15.23 -7.88 -2.88
N LYS A 88 -14.69 -6.70 -3.16
CA LYS A 88 -13.95 -6.44 -4.39
C LYS A 88 -12.50 -6.89 -4.27
N SER A 89 -11.95 -7.36 -5.37
CA SER A 89 -10.50 -7.60 -5.47
C SER A 89 -9.79 -6.26 -5.69
N VAL A 90 -8.95 -5.89 -4.75
CA VAL A 90 -8.28 -4.60 -4.75
C VAL A 90 -6.81 -4.75 -4.41
N MET A 91 -5.97 -3.97 -5.06
CA MET A 91 -4.55 -3.86 -4.75
C MET A 91 -4.18 -2.39 -4.66
N VAL A 92 -3.38 -2.05 -3.65
CA VAL A 92 -2.95 -0.68 -3.40
C VAL A 92 -1.50 -0.52 -3.84
N ALA A 93 -1.21 0.53 -4.60
CA ALA A 93 0.13 0.96 -4.92
C ALA A 93 0.37 2.32 -4.26
N LEU A 94 1.21 2.35 -3.26
CA LEU A 94 1.55 3.57 -2.52
C LEU A 94 2.91 4.08 -2.94
N ARG A 95 3.05 5.41 -2.92
CA ARG A 95 4.34 6.04 -3.07
C ARG A 95 5.17 5.79 -1.81
N GLU A 96 6.45 5.48 -1.98
CA GLU A 96 7.36 5.38 -0.87
C GLU A 96 7.54 6.76 -0.21
N PRO A 97 7.29 6.88 1.11
CA PRO A 97 7.46 8.15 1.79
C PRO A 97 8.94 8.55 1.87
N SER A 98 9.22 9.84 1.84
CA SER A 98 10.56 10.37 2.05
C SER A 98 10.95 10.24 3.53
N LEU A 99 12.27 10.29 3.80
CA LEU A 99 12.79 10.37 5.17
C LEU A 99 12.74 11.83 5.68
N GLY A 100 11.62 12.50 5.46
CA GLY A 100 11.43 13.90 5.72
C GLY A 100 11.79 14.38 7.13
N PRO A 101 11.42 13.67 8.19
CA PRO A 101 11.84 14.04 9.54
C PRO A 101 13.34 13.99 9.79
N VAL A 102 14.08 13.23 8.98
CA VAL A 102 15.54 13.05 9.12
C VAL A 102 16.31 13.92 8.11
N PHE A 103 15.86 13.97 6.86
CA PHE A 103 16.57 14.63 5.76
C PHE A 103 15.85 15.83 5.18
N GLY A 104 14.85 16.33 5.84
CA GLY A 104 14.02 17.44 5.39
C GLY A 104 12.59 17.03 5.08
N VAL A 105 11.66 17.90 5.41
CA VAL A 105 10.22 17.62 5.25
C VAL A 105 9.83 17.86 3.79
N LYS A 106 9.94 16.82 2.98
CA LYS A 106 9.53 16.86 1.57
C LYS A 106 8.81 15.58 1.22
N GLY A 107 7.62 15.69 0.70
CA GLY A 107 6.80 14.54 0.34
C GLY A 107 6.12 13.89 1.52
N GLY A 108 5.78 12.63 1.41
CA GLY A 108 4.81 11.97 2.26
C GLY A 108 5.29 11.38 3.58
N ALA A 109 6.48 11.70 4.10
CA ALA A 109 6.96 11.08 5.35
C ALA A 109 6.09 11.40 6.56
N ALA A 110 5.50 12.59 6.61
CA ALA A 110 4.54 13.00 7.63
C ALA A 110 3.12 13.15 7.07
N GLY A 111 2.82 12.52 5.95
CA GLY A 111 1.53 12.61 5.29
C GLY A 111 1.38 13.80 4.33
N GLY A 112 2.38 14.62 4.20
CA GLY A 112 2.39 15.76 3.29
C GLY A 112 2.92 15.42 1.90
N GLY A 113 2.31 15.93 0.90
CA GLY A 113 2.80 15.87 -0.44
C GLY A 113 2.56 14.69 -1.25
#